data_8dad3aee52977e52251aaad0c76a05e5
#
_entry.id   8dad3aee52977e52251aaad0c76a05e5
#
_cell.length_a   1.000
_cell.length_b   1.000
_cell.length_c   1.000
_cell.angle_alpha   90.00
_cell.angle_beta   90.00
_cell.angle_gamma   90.00
#
_symmetry.space_group_name_H-M   'P 1'
#
loop_
_entity.id
_entity.type
_entity.pdbx_description
1 polymer ?
#
loop_
_entity_poly.entity_id
_entity_poly.type
_entity_poly.pdbx_seq_one_letter_code
_entity_poly.pdbx_strand_id
1 'polypeptide(L)'
;MKKLYAALLLAVAALILAACGGGTPEAVSYDIDMAEYSYTPEKLNFKVGQEVTLNLSNSGQLQHEVMIGREVMKIDNRPAGYMVDMFESAGVEPEVTQVGEPEEEHEEMHEGFMVVSPVGGTATIKFTVTEEMLGEWEMGCFEQDGVHYDAGMKGSVSVTQ
;
A
#
# COMPACT_ATOMS: atom_id res chain seq x y z
N MET A 1 21.92 54.73 -10.96
CA MET A 1 21.25 54.19 -9.77
C MET A 1 20.00 53.36 -10.14
N LYS A 2 19.03 53.91 -10.91
CA LYS A 2 17.81 53.15 -11.30
C LYS A 2 18.04 51.82 -12.01
N LYS A 3 19.12 51.66 -12.85
CA LYS A 3 19.44 50.41 -13.56
C LYS A 3 20.02 49.34 -12.65
N LEU A 4 20.71 49.69 -11.55
CA LEU A 4 21.21 48.75 -10.57
C LEU A 4 20.09 48.10 -9.73
N TYR A 5 19.07 48.89 -9.36
CA TYR A 5 17.93 48.36 -8.61
C TYR A 5 17.05 47.43 -9.45
N ALA A 6 16.93 47.66 -10.76
CA ALA A 6 16.21 46.78 -11.66
C ALA A 6 16.90 45.40 -11.80
N ALA A 7 18.25 45.38 -11.90
CA ALA A 7 19.02 44.14 -11.96
C ALA A 7 18.98 43.34 -10.65
N LEU A 8 18.95 44.03 -9.49
CA LEU A 8 18.86 43.41 -8.16
C LEU A 8 17.49 42.78 -7.94
N LEU A 9 16.41 43.45 -8.36
CA LEU A 9 15.04 42.95 -8.25
C LEU A 9 14.79 41.73 -9.13
N LEU A 10 15.36 41.68 -10.33
CA LEU A 10 15.31 40.51 -11.21
C LEU A 10 16.09 39.30 -10.65
N ALA A 11 17.23 39.53 -10.01
CA ALA A 11 18.01 38.47 -9.36
C ALA A 11 17.30 37.85 -8.14
N VAL A 12 16.61 38.67 -7.34
CA VAL A 12 15.82 38.20 -6.19
C VAL A 12 14.58 37.43 -6.63
N ALA A 13 13.90 37.85 -7.71
CA ALA A 13 12.76 37.14 -8.28
C ALA A 13 13.15 35.76 -8.83
N ALA A 14 14.34 35.62 -9.42
CA ALA A 14 14.84 34.34 -9.91
C ALA A 14 15.19 33.34 -8.80
N LEU A 15 15.62 33.81 -7.63
CA LEU A 15 15.92 32.97 -6.47
C LEU A 15 14.66 32.41 -5.79
N ILE A 16 13.52 33.08 -5.88
CA ILE A 16 12.25 32.62 -5.27
C ILE A 16 11.63 31.49 -6.09
N LEU A 17 11.87 31.41 -7.39
CA LEU A 17 11.37 30.36 -8.27
C LEU A 17 12.13 29.03 -8.14
N ALA A 18 13.33 29.03 -7.54
CA ALA A 18 14.12 27.81 -7.33
C ALA A 18 13.76 27.05 -6.02
N ALA A 19 12.85 27.59 -5.19
CA ALA A 19 12.52 27.01 -3.87
C ALA A 19 11.30 26.06 -3.90
N CYS A 20 10.62 25.86 -5.04
CA CYS A 20 9.56 24.85 -5.21
C CYS A 20 10.06 23.64 -5.98
N GLY A 21 11.20 23.09 -5.59
CA GLY A 21 11.74 21.82 -6.08
C GLY A 21 11.36 20.69 -5.16
N GLY A 22 10.06 20.38 -5.01
CA GLY A 22 9.62 19.08 -4.52
C GLY A 22 9.97 18.04 -5.58
N GLY A 23 11.16 17.43 -5.48
CA GLY A 23 11.51 16.28 -6.34
C GLY A 23 10.52 15.15 -6.07
N THR A 24 10.19 14.37 -7.09
CA THR A 24 9.45 13.11 -6.90
C THR A 24 10.19 12.28 -5.85
N PRO A 25 9.50 11.76 -4.82
CA PRO A 25 10.16 10.90 -3.82
C PRO A 25 10.84 9.71 -4.49
N GLU A 26 11.94 9.25 -3.90
CA GLU A 26 12.64 8.06 -4.39
C GLU A 26 11.70 6.85 -4.31
N ALA A 27 11.70 6.01 -5.37
CA ALA A 27 10.93 4.78 -5.40
C ALA A 27 11.35 3.84 -4.25
N VAL A 28 10.39 3.09 -3.68
CA VAL A 28 10.64 2.16 -2.60
C VAL A 28 10.17 0.75 -2.96
N SER A 29 10.92 -0.25 -2.50
CA SER A 29 10.52 -1.65 -2.60
C SER A 29 10.55 -2.30 -1.23
N TYR A 30 9.52 -3.10 -0.93
CA TYR A 30 9.43 -3.95 0.25
C TYR A 30 9.32 -5.40 -0.17
N ASP A 31 10.16 -6.25 0.39
CA ASP A 31 10.01 -7.71 0.31
C ASP A 31 9.22 -8.14 1.54
N ILE A 32 8.00 -8.63 1.31
CA ILE A 32 7.05 -9.00 2.37
C ILE A 32 6.93 -10.52 2.37
N ASP A 33 7.45 -11.15 3.42
CA ASP A 33 7.24 -12.57 3.68
C ASP A 33 5.94 -12.77 4.46
N MET A 34 5.13 -13.71 4.00
CA MET A 34 3.88 -14.14 4.62
C MET A 34 4.08 -15.53 5.19
N ALA A 35 3.86 -15.65 6.49
CA ALA A 35 3.86 -16.92 7.19
C ALA A 35 2.63 -16.97 8.11
N GLU A 36 2.42 -18.10 8.81
CA GLU A 36 1.23 -18.27 9.63
C GLU A 36 1.07 -17.12 10.60
N TYR A 37 0.02 -16.33 10.31
CA TYR A 37 -0.51 -15.19 11.07
C TYR A 37 0.44 -14.00 11.20
N SER A 38 1.37 -13.84 10.22
CA SER A 38 2.32 -12.73 10.25
C SER A 38 2.74 -12.23 8.87
N TYR A 39 3.07 -10.94 8.79
CA TYR A 39 3.81 -10.29 7.71
C TYR A 39 5.18 -9.84 8.21
N THR A 40 6.21 -10.00 7.38
CA THR A 40 7.53 -9.46 7.67
C THR A 40 8.04 -8.67 6.46
N PRO A 41 8.19 -7.33 6.56
CA PRO A 41 7.93 -6.48 7.73
C PRO A 41 6.43 -6.25 8.01
N GLU A 42 6.08 -5.97 9.25
CA GLU A 42 4.72 -5.60 9.68
C GLU A 42 4.40 -4.11 9.45
N LYS A 43 5.40 -3.29 9.11
CA LYS A 43 5.25 -1.83 8.98
C LYS A 43 5.79 -1.33 7.66
N LEU A 44 4.93 -0.63 6.94
CA LEU A 44 5.27 0.00 5.67
C LEU A 44 5.10 1.51 5.81
N ASN A 45 6.00 2.29 5.19
CA ASN A 45 5.93 3.73 5.20
C ASN A 45 6.09 4.25 3.78
N PHE A 46 5.13 5.03 3.32
CA PHE A 46 5.11 5.60 1.98
C PHE A 46 5.04 7.13 2.03
N LYS A 47 5.35 7.76 0.90
CA LYS A 47 5.20 9.19 0.70
C LYS A 47 4.37 9.48 -0.54
N VAL A 48 3.57 10.52 -0.49
CA VAL A 48 2.80 10.99 -1.65
C VAL A 48 3.74 11.23 -2.85
N GLY A 49 3.35 10.73 -4.02
CA GLY A 49 4.14 10.77 -5.26
C GLY A 49 5.20 9.68 -5.38
N GLN A 50 5.36 8.81 -4.39
CA GLN A 50 6.33 7.72 -4.40
C GLN A 50 5.83 6.54 -5.25
N GLU A 51 6.70 5.98 -6.09
CA GLU A 51 6.48 4.68 -6.71
C GLU A 51 6.81 3.59 -5.69
N VAL A 52 5.86 2.68 -5.44
CA VAL A 52 5.98 1.59 -4.47
C VAL A 52 5.93 0.26 -5.20
N THR A 53 6.82 -0.65 -4.81
CA THR A 53 6.79 -2.05 -5.20
C THR A 53 6.72 -2.92 -3.95
N LEU A 54 5.67 -3.74 -3.84
CA LEU A 54 5.56 -4.77 -2.79
C LEU A 54 5.81 -6.13 -3.45
N ASN A 55 6.87 -6.81 -3.04
CA ASN A 55 7.18 -8.17 -3.46
C ASN A 55 6.69 -9.11 -2.37
N LEU A 56 5.65 -9.86 -2.64
CA LEU A 56 5.03 -10.80 -1.71
C LEU A 56 5.62 -12.19 -1.92
N SER A 57 5.92 -12.90 -0.84
CA SER A 57 6.30 -14.31 -0.85
C SER A 57 5.59 -15.04 0.28
N ASN A 58 4.96 -16.17 -0.04
CA ASN A 58 4.33 -17.01 0.97
C ASN A 58 5.27 -18.16 1.35
N SER A 59 5.92 -18.05 2.50
CA SER A 59 6.79 -19.08 3.08
C SER A 59 6.06 -20.01 4.06
N GLY A 60 4.79 -19.75 4.31
CA GLY A 60 3.94 -20.52 5.23
C GLY A 60 3.42 -21.84 4.65
N GLN A 61 2.55 -22.50 5.40
CA GLN A 61 1.89 -23.76 5.05
C GLN A 61 0.42 -23.57 4.64
N LEU A 62 -0.08 -22.35 4.75
CA LEU A 62 -1.45 -21.95 4.41
C LEU A 62 -1.42 -20.90 3.30
N GLN A 63 -2.54 -20.77 2.59
CA GLN A 63 -2.77 -19.65 1.69
C GLN A 63 -2.91 -18.37 2.49
N HIS A 64 -2.39 -17.27 1.99
CA HIS A 64 -2.45 -15.94 2.59
C HIS A 64 -2.86 -14.90 1.57
N GLU A 65 -3.38 -13.79 2.06
CA GLU A 65 -3.73 -12.64 1.22
C GLU A 65 -3.19 -11.34 1.77
N VAL A 66 -3.16 -10.32 0.94
CA VAL A 66 -2.89 -8.94 1.32
C VAL A 66 -4.04 -8.06 0.85
N MET A 67 -4.71 -7.45 1.81
CA MET A 67 -5.61 -6.31 1.63
C MET A 67 -5.03 -5.12 2.39
N ILE A 68 -5.22 -3.89 1.90
CA ILE A 68 -4.81 -2.67 2.60
C ILE A 68 -6.02 -1.74 2.69
N GLY A 69 -6.46 -1.48 3.91
CA GLY A 69 -7.65 -0.68 4.13
C GLY A 69 -7.78 -0.17 5.56
N ARG A 70 -8.97 0.24 5.92
CA ARG A 70 -9.35 0.67 7.28
C ARG A 70 -10.82 0.39 7.54
N GLU A 71 -11.20 0.43 8.82
CA GLU A 71 -12.57 0.10 9.24
C GLU A 71 -12.93 -1.35 8.88
N VAL A 72 -12.47 -2.28 9.71
CA VAL A 72 -12.68 -3.72 9.50
C VAL A 72 -14.17 -4.04 9.34
N MET A 73 -14.50 -4.59 8.18
CA MET A 73 -15.83 -5.13 7.91
C MET A 73 -16.03 -6.46 8.63
N LYS A 74 -17.25 -6.72 9.07
CA LYS A 74 -17.61 -8.01 9.68
C LYS A 74 -18.84 -8.61 9.02
N ILE A 75 -18.74 -9.90 8.70
CA ILE A 75 -19.86 -10.73 8.27
C ILE A 75 -20.03 -11.83 9.32
N ASP A 76 -21.25 -12.03 9.82
CA ASP A 76 -21.56 -12.98 10.89
C ASP A 76 -20.62 -12.86 12.11
N ASN A 77 -20.24 -11.63 12.45
CA ASN A 77 -19.30 -11.26 13.53
C ASN A 77 -17.84 -11.70 13.32
N ARG A 78 -17.45 -12.12 12.11
CA ARG A 78 -16.07 -12.45 11.73
C ARG A 78 -15.48 -11.34 10.87
N PRO A 79 -14.18 -11.02 11.01
CA PRO A 79 -13.49 -10.10 10.09
C PRO A 79 -13.57 -10.62 8.66
N ALA A 80 -13.95 -9.74 7.72
CA ALA A 80 -14.19 -10.11 6.34
C ALA A 80 -13.68 -9.04 5.34
N GLY A 81 -12.61 -8.34 5.64
CA GLY A 81 -12.06 -7.29 4.81
C GLY A 81 -12.17 -5.91 5.46
N TYR A 82 -12.08 -4.88 4.64
CA TYR A 82 -12.17 -3.48 5.03
C TYR A 82 -13.35 -2.78 4.38
N MET A 83 -14.00 -1.88 5.12
CA MET A 83 -15.06 -1.02 4.57
C MET A 83 -14.50 0.08 3.66
N VAL A 84 -13.24 0.46 3.86
CA VAL A 84 -12.55 1.46 3.05
C VAL A 84 -11.25 0.84 2.55
N ASP A 85 -11.23 0.44 1.29
CA ASP A 85 -10.03 -0.02 0.61
C ASP A 85 -9.14 1.15 0.21
N MET A 86 -7.81 1.03 0.37
CA MET A 86 -6.86 2.09 0.10
C MET A 86 -6.81 2.46 -1.39
N PHE A 87 -6.82 1.47 -2.26
CA PHE A 87 -6.68 1.67 -3.70
C PHE A 87 -7.98 2.14 -4.35
N GLU A 88 -9.10 1.52 -4.01
CA GLU A 88 -10.42 1.93 -4.51
C GLU A 88 -10.77 3.35 -4.07
N SER A 89 -10.55 3.68 -2.77
CA SER A 89 -10.84 5.02 -2.26
C SER A 89 -9.99 6.11 -2.89
N ALA A 90 -8.79 5.76 -3.38
CA ALA A 90 -7.88 6.66 -4.09
C ALA A 90 -8.08 6.65 -5.62
N GLY A 91 -8.93 5.76 -6.16
CA GLY A 91 -9.11 5.60 -7.60
C GLY A 91 -7.85 5.11 -8.32
N VAL A 92 -7.01 4.32 -7.62
CA VAL A 92 -5.76 3.75 -8.13
C VAL A 92 -5.96 2.28 -8.42
N GLU A 93 -5.56 1.83 -9.59
CA GLU A 93 -5.54 0.41 -9.98
C GLU A 93 -4.08 -0.07 -9.99
N PRO A 94 -3.63 -0.88 -8.99
CA PRO A 94 -2.27 -1.38 -8.94
C PRO A 94 -1.97 -2.38 -10.07
N GLU A 95 -0.73 -2.37 -10.55
CA GLU A 95 -0.22 -3.44 -11.41
C GLU A 95 0.12 -4.66 -10.55
N VAL A 96 -0.45 -5.82 -10.87
CA VAL A 96 -0.18 -7.08 -10.18
C VAL A 96 0.44 -8.09 -11.13
N THR A 97 1.53 -8.71 -10.68
CA THR A 97 2.11 -9.91 -11.31
C THR A 97 2.15 -11.01 -10.24
N GLN A 98 1.58 -12.16 -10.54
CA GLN A 98 1.46 -13.27 -9.58
C GLN A 98 1.96 -14.58 -10.18
N VAL A 99 2.61 -15.39 -9.34
CA VAL A 99 3.04 -16.77 -9.64
C VAL A 99 2.42 -17.71 -8.62
N GLY A 100 1.76 -18.73 -9.12
CA GLY A 100 0.91 -19.66 -8.36
C GLY A 100 -0.57 -19.37 -8.60
N GLU A 101 -1.37 -20.42 -8.61
CA GLU A 101 -2.83 -20.31 -8.71
C GLU A 101 -3.40 -20.46 -7.31
N PRO A 102 -4.22 -19.49 -6.83
CA PRO A 102 -4.93 -19.62 -5.56
C PRO A 102 -5.77 -20.90 -5.53
N GLU A 103 -5.95 -21.47 -4.36
CA GLU A 103 -6.89 -22.58 -4.19
C GLU A 103 -8.32 -22.05 -4.49
N GLU A 104 -9.05 -22.79 -5.35
CA GLU A 104 -10.38 -22.40 -5.76
C GLU A 104 -11.37 -22.54 -4.60
N GLU A 105 -11.55 -21.53 -3.78
CA GLU A 105 -12.72 -21.42 -2.87
C GLU A 105 -12.89 -20.01 -2.26
N HIS A 106 -12.64 -18.96 -3.03
CA HIS A 106 -13.09 -17.65 -2.63
C HIS A 106 -14.39 -17.30 -3.35
N GLU A 107 -15.51 -17.78 -2.83
CA GLU A 107 -16.78 -17.12 -3.12
C GLU A 107 -16.63 -15.66 -2.69
N GLU A 108 -16.85 -14.75 -3.63
CA GLU A 108 -16.67 -13.30 -3.58
C GLU A 108 -17.31 -12.64 -2.33
N MET A 109 -16.74 -12.81 -1.14
CA MET A 109 -17.23 -12.15 0.07
C MET A 109 -16.46 -10.89 0.44
N HIS A 110 -15.35 -10.61 -0.28
CA HIS A 110 -14.52 -9.45 -0.02
C HIS A 110 -14.68 -8.43 -1.14
N GLU A 111 -15.21 -7.26 -0.82
CA GLU A 111 -15.12 -6.09 -1.69
C GLU A 111 -13.75 -5.44 -1.48
N GLY A 112 -13.11 -4.95 -2.56
CA GLY A 112 -11.84 -4.24 -2.52
C GLY A 112 -10.69 -4.96 -3.21
N PHE A 113 -9.55 -4.27 -3.28
CA PHE A 113 -8.33 -4.81 -3.89
C PHE A 113 -7.69 -5.87 -2.98
N MET A 114 -7.46 -7.05 -3.52
CA MET A 114 -6.91 -8.20 -2.80
C MET A 114 -5.90 -8.94 -3.66
N VAL A 115 -4.82 -9.41 -3.06
CA VAL A 115 -3.85 -10.31 -3.70
C VAL A 115 -3.68 -11.54 -2.83
N VAL A 116 -4.12 -12.69 -3.37
CA VAL A 116 -4.05 -13.99 -2.71
C VAL A 116 -2.78 -14.73 -3.15
N SER A 117 -2.00 -15.24 -2.22
CA SER A 117 -0.78 -16.00 -2.48
C SER A 117 -0.91 -17.42 -1.94
N PRO A 118 -0.97 -18.45 -2.82
CA PRO A 118 -0.96 -19.84 -2.39
C PRO A 118 0.36 -20.22 -1.71
N VAL A 119 0.42 -21.38 -1.09
CA VAL A 119 1.64 -21.90 -0.47
C VAL A 119 2.80 -21.92 -1.47
N GLY A 120 3.91 -21.27 -1.11
CA GLY A 120 5.08 -21.10 -1.98
C GLY A 120 4.87 -20.11 -3.14
N GLY A 121 3.72 -19.47 -3.23
CA GLY A 121 3.40 -18.45 -4.24
C GLY A 121 4.14 -17.15 -4.01
N THR A 122 4.23 -16.34 -5.07
CA THR A 122 4.78 -14.99 -5.02
C THR A 122 3.92 -14.05 -5.83
N ALA A 123 3.88 -12.77 -5.43
CA ALA A 123 3.25 -11.72 -6.22
C ALA A 123 4.04 -10.41 -6.12
N THR A 124 3.84 -9.53 -7.10
CA THR A 124 4.37 -8.17 -7.05
C THR A 124 3.22 -7.21 -7.29
N ILE A 125 3.08 -6.23 -6.40
CA ILE A 125 2.10 -5.14 -6.50
C ILE A 125 2.87 -3.85 -6.72
N LYS A 126 2.54 -3.09 -7.78
CA LYS A 126 3.17 -1.80 -8.09
C LYS A 126 2.11 -0.71 -8.19
N PHE A 127 2.38 0.42 -7.58
CA PHE A 127 1.49 1.59 -7.63
C PHE A 127 2.24 2.89 -7.32
N THR A 128 1.60 4.00 -7.62
CA THR A 128 2.06 5.34 -7.21
C THR A 128 1.16 5.84 -6.08
N VAL A 129 1.77 6.33 -5.01
CA VAL A 129 1.05 6.86 -3.85
C VAL A 129 0.45 8.21 -4.20
N THR A 130 -0.84 8.39 -3.97
CA THR A 130 -1.56 9.66 -4.21
C THR A 130 -1.91 10.38 -2.92
N GLU A 131 -2.36 11.63 -3.02
CA GLU A 131 -2.78 12.44 -1.85
C GLU A 131 -4.00 11.82 -1.14
N GLU A 132 -4.86 11.12 -1.87
CA GLU A 132 -6.03 10.44 -1.34
C GLU A 132 -5.68 9.29 -0.40
N MET A 133 -4.45 8.77 -0.53
CA MET A 133 -3.92 7.70 0.34
C MET A 133 -3.33 8.24 1.66
N LEU A 134 -3.27 9.55 1.88
CA LEU A 134 -2.70 10.12 3.12
C LEU A 134 -3.34 9.54 4.38
N GLY A 135 -2.49 9.24 5.37
CA GLY A 135 -2.89 8.79 6.70
C GLY A 135 -2.46 7.38 7.05
N GLU A 136 -3.16 6.81 8.03
CA GLU A 136 -2.87 5.48 8.55
C GLU A 136 -3.83 4.45 7.94
N TRP A 137 -3.26 3.31 7.56
CA TRP A 137 -3.95 2.16 6.99
C TRP A 137 -3.48 0.89 7.69
N GLU A 138 -4.23 -0.17 7.52
CA GLU A 138 -3.87 -1.50 8.00
C GLU A 138 -3.73 -2.47 6.81
N MET A 139 -2.74 -3.32 6.86
CA MET A 139 -2.60 -4.48 5.97
C MET A 139 -3.13 -5.70 6.72
N GLY A 140 -3.98 -6.51 6.09
CA GLY A 140 -4.62 -7.65 6.74
C GLY A 140 -4.82 -8.85 5.83
N CYS A 141 -4.92 -10.04 6.45
CA CYS A 141 -5.25 -11.31 5.82
C CYS A 141 -6.56 -11.82 6.44
N PHE A 142 -7.62 -11.96 5.64
CA PHE A 142 -8.94 -12.40 6.10
C PHE A 142 -9.24 -13.85 5.69
N GLU A 143 -8.23 -14.58 5.25
CA GLU A 143 -8.34 -16.01 4.93
C GLU A 143 -8.99 -16.82 6.04
N GLN A 144 -9.65 -17.92 5.62
CA GLN A 144 -10.39 -18.83 6.51
C GLN A 144 -11.46 -18.10 7.32
N ASP A 145 -12.32 -17.31 6.67
CA ASP A 145 -13.39 -16.54 7.31
C ASP A 145 -12.84 -15.58 8.40
N GLY A 146 -11.72 -14.93 8.17
CA GLY A 146 -11.11 -13.96 9.08
C GLY A 146 -10.30 -14.58 10.23
N VAL A 147 -10.10 -15.90 10.24
CA VAL A 147 -9.30 -16.57 11.28
C VAL A 147 -7.86 -16.06 11.28
N HIS A 148 -7.27 -15.82 10.11
CA HIS A 148 -5.89 -15.31 10.02
C HIS A 148 -5.79 -13.90 10.63
N TYR A 149 -6.76 -13.03 10.35
CA TYR A 149 -6.82 -11.69 10.94
C TYR A 149 -6.96 -11.71 12.47
N ASP A 150 -7.88 -12.52 12.99
CA ASP A 150 -8.11 -12.66 14.44
C ASP A 150 -6.88 -13.28 15.15
N ALA A 151 -6.13 -14.14 14.47
CA ALA A 151 -4.86 -14.70 14.96
C ALA A 151 -3.70 -13.69 14.97
N GLY A 152 -3.88 -12.51 14.36
CA GLY A 152 -2.91 -11.42 14.39
C GLY A 152 -2.22 -11.13 13.06
N MET A 153 -2.63 -11.75 11.94
CA MET A 153 -2.03 -11.48 10.63
C MET A 153 -2.45 -10.12 10.07
N LYS A 154 -1.78 -9.10 10.57
CA LYS A 154 -1.99 -7.70 10.21
C LYS A 154 -0.73 -6.88 10.38
N GLY A 155 -0.67 -5.78 9.66
CA GLY A 155 0.42 -4.82 9.69
C GLY A 155 -0.10 -3.40 9.58
N SER A 156 0.78 -2.42 9.70
CA SER A 156 0.44 -1.00 9.57
C SER A 156 1.09 -0.39 8.33
N VAL A 157 0.34 0.48 7.67
CA VAL A 157 0.81 1.26 6.52
C VAL A 157 0.58 2.73 6.81
N SER A 158 1.65 3.53 6.80
CA SER A 158 1.58 4.98 7.02
C SER A 158 1.95 5.73 5.75
N VAL A 159 1.11 6.66 5.32
CA VAL A 159 1.33 7.51 4.15
C VAL A 159 1.48 8.96 4.59
N THR A 160 2.62 9.58 4.26
CA THR A 160 2.96 10.97 4.59
C THR A 160 3.22 11.81 3.33
N GLN A 161 3.34 13.13 3.51
CA GLN A 161 3.77 14.06 2.46
C GLN A 161 5.23 13.84 2.10
#